data_d01541ae88a7e2a7da9684b699fe831a
#
_entry.id   d01541ae88a7e2a7da9684b699fe831a
#
_cell.length_a   1.000
_cell.length_b   1.000
_cell.length_c   1.000
_cell.angle_alpha   90.00
_cell.angle_beta   90.00
_cell.angle_gamma   90.00
#
_symmetry.space_group_name_H-M   'P 1'
#
loop_
_entity.id
_entity.type
_entity.pdbx_description
1 polymer ?
#
loop_
_entity_poly.entity_id
_entity_poly.type
_entity_poly.pdbx_seq_one_letter_code
_entity_poly.pdbx_strand_id
1 'polypeptide(L)'
;MTVLVIGGSGDLGSRILAALAARGVDALGLTRSPATGCVVGDLTDPESLERALVGVSRMFLQSSPTREQVDIESGAIAAAEQAGVERIVKLSNIPIAGLETGLHGNHRAIERRLEASPLQTTALQPSFFSSVVDKQRDLLARGKLVLPTGRGKIAWIDPQDIADVAAEALVREQVPAALHITGPDALDGDEVAARLGVKRLDPPLQSWRDAVVAGGLDPWLADSTVHLYEAVARGALAEVTDTVPRLLNRSARPVFARRADATS
;
A
#
# COMPACT_ATOMS: atom_id res chain seq x y z
N MET A 1 -19.25 14.99 6.83
CA MET A 1 -17.84 14.63 6.51
C MET A 1 -17.88 13.70 5.31
N THR A 2 -17.37 14.15 4.17
CA THR A 2 -17.29 13.36 2.93
C THR A 2 -15.82 13.00 2.67
N VAL A 3 -15.55 11.74 2.37
CA VAL A 3 -14.20 11.22 2.11
C VAL A 3 -14.06 10.89 0.62
N LEU A 4 -12.99 11.36 -0.01
CA LEU A 4 -12.59 10.94 -1.35
C LEU A 4 -11.48 9.88 -1.26
N VAL A 5 -11.70 8.70 -1.87
CA VAL A 5 -10.72 7.62 -1.95
C VAL A 5 -10.17 7.53 -3.36
N ILE A 6 -8.94 7.97 -3.56
CA ILE A 6 -8.28 7.86 -4.86
C ILE A 6 -8.02 6.39 -5.19
N GLY A 7 -8.32 5.99 -6.43
CA GLY A 7 -8.22 4.59 -6.84
C GLY A 7 -9.31 3.69 -6.22
N GLY A 8 -10.51 4.24 -6.03
CA GLY A 8 -11.63 3.59 -5.34
C GLY A 8 -12.07 2.23 -5.93
N SER A 9 -11.85 1.99 -7.23
CA SER A 9 -12.15 0.70 -7.87
C SER A 9 -11.03 -0.34 -7.76
N GLY A 10 -9.86 0.05 -7.24
CA GLY A 10 -8.74 -0.87 -7.01
C GLY A 10 -8.94 -1.76 -5.78
N ASP A 11 -8.09 -2.79 -5.62
CA ASP A 11 -8.19 -3.73 -4.50
C ASP A 11 -8.15 -3.02 -3.13
N LEU A 12 -7.17 -2.16 -2.88
CA LEU A 12 -7.09 -1.44 -1.60
C LEU A 12 -8.18 -0.36 -1.47
N GLY A 13 -8.44 0.41 -2.55
CA GLY A 13 -9.43 1.49 -2.52
C GLY A 13 -10.84 0.98 -2.23
N SER A 14 -11.26 -0.13 -2.85
CA SER A 14 -12.57 -0.75 -2.62
C SER A 14 -12.70 -1.27 -1.17
N ARG A 15 -11.63 -1.82 -0.59
CA ARG A 15 -11.61 -2.24 0.83
C ARG A 15 -11.74 -1.04 1.77
N ILE A 16 -11.09 0.08 1.45
CA ILE A 16 -11.21 1.33 2.24
C ILE A 16 -12.63 1.86 2.17
N LEU A 17 -13.23 1.92 0.98
CA LEU A 17 -14.63 2.33 0.83
C LEU A 17 -15.58 1.44 1.64
N ALA A 18 -15.40 0.13 1.60
CA ALA A 18 -16.18 -0.81 2.41
C ALA A 18 -15.96 -0.58 3.92
N ALA A 19 -14.73 -0.34 4.36
CA ALA A 19 -14.40 -0.07 5.75
C ALA A 19 -14.99 1.26 6.25
N LEU A 20 -15.04 2.30 5.41
CA LEU A 20 -15.69 3.58 5.70
C LEU A 20 -17.22 3.42 5.77
N ALA A 21 -17.81 2.71 4.80
CA ALA A 21 -19.24 2.42 4.79
C ALA A 21 -19.70 1.66 6.04
N ALA A 22 -18.93 0.67 6.50
CA ALA A 22 -19.18 -0.06 7.75
C ALA A 22 -19.16 0.85 9.01
N ARG A 23 -18.54 2.03 8.91
CA ARG A 23 -18.50 3.07 9.96
C ARG A 23 -19.58 4.15 9.78
N GLY A 24 -20.44 4.03 8.76
CA GLY A 24 -21.47 5.03 8.45
C GLY A 24 -20.88 6.32 7.87
N VAL A 25 -19.69 6.27 7.29
CA VAL A 25 -19.02 7.43 6.72
C VAL A 25 -19.38 7.55 5.24
N ASP A 26 -19.80 8.75 4.83
CA ASP A 26 -20.02 9.08 3.43
C ASP A 26 -18.68 9.16 2.69
N ALA A 27 -18.50 8.28 1.70
CA ALA A 27 -17.27 8.16 0.96
C ALA A 27 -17.51 7.85 -0.53
N LEU A 28 -16.71 8.47 -1.38
CA LEU A 28 -16.73 8.29 -2.83
C LEU A 28 -15.34 7.84 -3.30
N GLY A 29 -15.30 6.91 -4.25
CA GLY A 29 -14.06 6.56 -4.95
C GLY A 29 -13.80 7.51 -6.12
N LEU A 30 -12.54 7.86 -6.39
CA LEU A 30 -12.13 8.41 -7.69
C LEU A 30 -11.55 7.29 -8.54
N THR A 31 -12.01 7.19 -9.79
CA THR A 31 -11.54 6.17 -10.74
C THR A 31 -11.60 6.69 -12.17
N ARG A 32 -10.72 6.21 -13.04
CA ARG A 32 -10.70 6.59 -14.46
C ARG A 32 -11.83 5.98 -15.29
N SER A 33 -12.46 4.93 -14.78
CA SER A 33 -13.57 4.24 -15.45
C SER A 33 -14.78 4.18 -14.52
N PRO A 34 -16.02 4.19 -15.07
CA PRO A 34 -17.22 4.08 -14.25
C PRO A 34 -17.20 2.85 -13.34
N ALA A 35 -17.48 3.05 -12.05
CA ALA A 35 -17.61 2.00 -11.05
C ALA A 35 -18.62 2.41 -9.98
N THR A 36 -19.27 1.43 -9.37
CA THR A 36 -20.27 1.67 -8.30
C THR A 36 -19.61 2.38 -7.11
N GLY A 37 -20.25 3.45 -6.62
CA GLY A 37 -19.73 4.25 -5.50
C GLY A 37 -18.51 5.09 -5.85
N CYS A 38 -18.25 5.32 -7.14
CA CYS A 38 -17.13 6.11 -7.60
C CYS A 38 -17.58 7.23 -8.55
N VAL A 39 -16.85 8.34 -8.51
CA VAL A 39 -16.88 9.39 -9.52
C VAL A 39 -15.76 9.15 -10.53
N VAL A 40 -16.04 9.48 -11.79
CA VAL A 40 -15.03 9.36 -12.86
C VAL A 40 -14.11 10.58 -12.81
N GLY A 41 -12.81 10.33 -12.74
CA GLY A 41 -11.80 11.39 -12.78
C GLY A 41 -10.39 10.82 -12.84
N ASP A 42 -9.45 11.68 -13.16
CA ASP A 42 -8.04 11.35 -13.29
C ASP A 42 -7.17 12.29 -12.43
N LEU A 43 -6.22 11.74 -11.67
CA LEU A 43 -5.26 12.51 -10.89
C LEU A 43 -4.34 13.39 -11.74
N THR A 44 -4.16 13.05 -13.02
CA THR A 44 -3.32 13.78 -13.97
C THR A 44 -4.09 14.91 -14.68
N ASP A 45 -5.41 15.00 -14.48
CA ASP A 45 -6.28 16.05 -14.99
C ASP A 45 -6.73 16.96 -13.83
N PRO A 46 -6.15 18.17 -13.69
CA PRO A 46 -6.46 19.09 -12.59
C PRO A 46 -7.95 19.44 -12.50
N GLU A 47 -8.60 19.72 -13.65
CA GLU A 47 -10.03 20.09 -13.65
C GLU A 47 -10.93 18.93 -13.18
N SER A 48 -10.56 17.70 -13.56
CA SER A 48 -11.25 16.49 -13.12
C SER A 48 -11.12 16.31 -11.61
N LEU A 49 -9.93 16.55 -11.06
CA LEU A 49 -9.66 16.44 -9.65
C LEU A 49 -10.35 17.54 -8.84
N GLU A 50 -10.34 18.80 -9.31
CA GLU A 50 -11.06 19.91 -8.70
C GLU A 50 -12.56 19.60 -8.57
N ARG A 51 -13.18 19.10 -9.65
CA ARG A 51 -14.60 18.67 -9.60
C ARG A 51 -14.86 17.58 -8.58
N ALA A 52 -13.95 16.62 -8.47
CA ALA A 52 -14.09 15.50 -7.52
C ALA A 52 -13.89 15.92 -6.06
N LEU A 53 -13.18 17.02 -5.82
CA LEU A 53 -12.90 17.55 -4.48
C LEU A 53 -14.01 18.48 -3.94
N VAL A 54 -15.03 18.82 -4.73
CA VAL A 54 -16.12 19.68 -4.27
C VAL A 54 -16.85 19.03 -3.08
N GLY A 55 -16.83 19.71 -1.92
CA GLY A 55 -17.47 19.22 -0.69
C GLY A 55 -16.74 18.09 0.03
N VAL A 56 -15.54 17.72 -0.43
CA VAL A 56 -14.69 16.71 0.24
C VAL A 56 -13.97 17.36 1.41
N SER A 57 -14.08 16.74 2.59
CA SER A 57 -13.34 17.17 3.78
C SER A 57 -12.08 16.34 4.05
N ARG A 58 -12.00 15.09 3.56
CA ARG A 58 -10.84 14.22 3.77
C ARG A 58 -10.53 13.40 2.53
N MET A 59 -9.25 13.13 2.29
CA MET A 59 -8.79 12.40 1.10
C MET A 59 -7.86 11.25 1.48
N PHE A 60 -8.12 10.07 0.91
CA PHE A 60 -7.12 9.01 0.84
C PHE A 60 -6.36 9.12 -0.47
N LEU A 61 -5.05 9.28 -0.39
CA LEU A 61 -4.18 9.49 -1.55
C LEU A 61 -3.32 8.27 -1.83
N GLN A 62 -3.47 7.73 -3.03
CA GLN A 62 -2.59 6.73 -3.63
C GLN A 62 -2.57 6.89 -5.14
N SER A 63 -1.49 6.48 -5.77
CA SER A 63 -1.39 6.37 -7.23
C SER A 63 -0.63 5.12 -7.64
N SER A 64 -0.65 4.80 -8.92
CA SER A 64 0.20 3.73 -9.46
C SER A 64 1.68 4.07 -9.29
N PRO A 65 2.55 3.09 -9.01
CA PRO A 65 3.99 3.31 -8.90
C PRO A 65 4.58 3.62 -10.28
N THR A 66 4.86 4.88 -10.55
CA THR A 66 5.50 5.37 -11.78
C THR A 66 6.63 6.34 -11.45
N ARG A 67 7.43 6.71 -12.45
CA ARG A 67 8.49 7.72 -12.28
C ARG A 67 7.91 9.08 -11.93
N GLU A 68 6.74 9.39 -12.47
CA GLU A 68 6.01 10.65 -12.33
C GLU A 68 5.17 10.73 -11.06
N GLN A 69 5.22 9.70 -10.21
CA GLN A 69 4.40 9.62 -8.99
C GLN A 69 4.53 10.85 -8.09
N VAL A 70 5.73 11.42 -7.98
CA VAL A 70 5.97 12.61 -7.14
C VAL A 70 5.18 13.81 -7.66
N ASP A 71 5.21 14.05 -8.97
CA ASP A 71 4.51 15.17 -9.59
C ASP A 71 3.00 14.99 -9.52
N ILE A 72 2.51 13.78 -9.82
CA ILE A 72 1.09 13.42 -9.79
C ILE A 72 0.53 13.62 -8.37
N GLU A 73 1.16 13.05 -7.35
CA GLU A 73 0.64 13.14 -6.00
C GLU A 73 0.87 14.53 -5.38
N SER A 74 1.93 15.25 -5.76
CA SER A 74 2.12 16.64 -5.33
C SER A 74 1.05 17.56 -5.92
N GLY A 75 0.65 17.34 -7.17
CA GLY A 75 -0.47 18.04 -7.80
C GLY A 75 -1.79 17.75 -7.07
N ALA A 76 -2.03 16.50 -6.70
CA ALA A 76 -3.23 16.12 -5.93
C ALA A 76 -3.25 16.76 -4.52
N ILE A 77 -2.10 16.87 -3.85
CA ILE A 77 -1.99 17.57 -2.56
C ILE A 77 -2.31 19.06 -2.73
N ALA A 78 -1.75 19.72 -3.77
CA ALA A 78 -2.03 21.12 -4.03
C ALA A 78 -3.51 21.39 -4.34
N ALA A 79 -4.16 20.53 -5.13
CA ALA A 79 -5.59 20.62 -5.41
C ALA A 79 -6.44 20.45 -4.13
N ALA A 80 -6.06 19.52 -3.26
CA ALA A 80 -6.72 19.31 -1.97
C ALA A 80 -6.58 20.55 -1.04
N GLU A 81 -5.40 21.19 -1.02
CA GLU A 81 -5.16 22.44 -0.29
C GLU A 81 -6.09 23.57 -0.79
N GLN A 82 -6.20 23.73 -2.10
CA GLN A 82 -7.04 24.75 -2.73
C GLN A 82 -8.54 24.49 -2.51
N ALA A 83 -8.95 23.23 -2.50
CA ALA A 83 -10.33 22.82 -2.27
C ALA A 83 -10.76 22.91 -0.78
N GLY A 84 -9.83 23.20 0.13
CA GLY A 84 -10.10 23.28 1.57
C GLY A 84 -10.30 21.91 2.23
N VAL A 85 -9.70 20.86 1.70
CA VAL A 85 -9.65 19.55 2.37
C VAL A 85 -8.95 19.71 3.71
N GLU A 86 -9.47 19.07 4.74
CA GLU A 86 -8.94 19.18 6.11
C GLU A 86 -7.80 18.18 6.37
N ARG A 87 -7.91 16.99 5.76
CA ARG A 87 -6.97 15.90 6.03
C ARG A 87 -6.66 15.05 4.79
N ILE A 88 -5.38 14.68 4.68
CA ILE A 88 -4.90 13.68 3.72
C ILE A 88 -4.31 12.49 4.47
N VAL A 89 -4.76 11.27 4.14
CA VAL A 89 -4.13 10.02 4.53
C VAL A 89 -3.51 9.41 3.27
N LYS A 90 -2.17 9.29 3.24
CA LYS A 90 -1.44 8.81 2.07
C LYS A 90 -0.94 7.39 2.25
N LEU A 91 -1.14 6.55 1.24
CA LEU A 91 -0.44 5.27 1.15
C LEU A 91 1.04 5.48 0.80
N SER A 92 1.91 5.17 1.73
CA SER A 92 3.36 5.23 1.58
C SER A 92 3.98 3.83 1.73
N ASN A 93 5.20 3.75 2.20
CA ASN A 93 5.90 2.52 2.58
C ASN A 93 6.79 2.77 3.80
N ILE A 94 7.20 1.70 4.50
CA ILE A 94 8.17 1.79 5.61
C ILE A 94 9.46 2.44 5.09
N PRO A 95 10.00 3.45 5.80
CA PRO A 95 11.32 4.01 5.51
C PRO A 95 12.40 2.95 5.68
N ILE A 96 13.28 2.83 4.69
CA ILE A 96 14.42 1.91 4.72
C ILE A 96 15.69 2.73 4.55
N ALA A 97 16.56 2.70 5.56
CA ALA A 97 17.82 3.43 5.51
C ALA A 97 18.68 3.01 4.31
N GLY A 98 19.17 3.98 3.55
CA GLY A 98 19.95 3.76 2.32
C GLY A 98 19.12 3.38 1.10
N LEU A 99 17.78 3.41 1.18
CA LEU A 99 16.89 3.18 0.05
C LEU A 99 16.08 4.44 -0.25
N GLU A 100 16.76 5.46 -0.76
CA GLU A 100 16.21 6.80 -1.00
C GLU A 100 15.99 7.09 -2.49
N THR A 101 16.02 6.06 -3.34
CA THR A 101 15.82 6.16 -4.79
C THR A 101 14.68 5.28 -5.27
N GLY A 102 14.33 5.39 -6.54
CA GLY A 102 13.25 4.62 -7.14
C GLY A 102 11.91 4.87 -6.44
N LEU A 103 11.10 3.83 -6.30
CA LEU A 103 9.78 3.91 -5.66
C LEU A 103 9.84 4.40 -4.20
N HIS A 104 10.85 3.96 -3.44
CA HIS A 104 11.03 4.39 -2.05
C HIS A 104 11.39 5.87 -1.95
N GLY A 105 12.25 6.37 -2.85
CA GLY A 105 12.57 7.78 -2.96
C GLY A 105 11.35 8.63 -3.30
N ASN A 106 10.50 8.17 -4.20
CA ASN A 106 9.25 8.84 -4.53
C ASN A 106 8.37 9.01 -3.29
N HIS A 107 8.16 7.95 -2.52
CA HIS A 107 7.36 8.03 -1.28
C HIS A 107 7.96 9.02 -0.28
N ARG A 108 9.29 9.02 -0.09
CA ARG A 108 9.96 10.00 0.80
C ARG A 108 9.80 11.45 0.31
N ALA A 109 9.86 11.67 -1.02
CA ALA A 109 9.64 13.01 -1.59
C ALA A 109 8.20 13.50 -1.36
N ILE A 110 7.22 12.62 -1.54
CA ILE A 110 5.82 12.93 -1.31
C ILE A 110 5.53 13.17 0.18
N GLU A 111 6.13 12.39 1.09
CA GLU A 111 6.01 12.63 2.54
C GLU A 111 6.54 14.00 2.93
N ARG A 112 7.70 14.42 2.42
CA ARG A 112 8.21 15.79 2.64
C ARG A 112 7.27 16.87 2.11
N ARG A 113 6.58 16.61 0.98
CA ARG A 113 5.55 17.53 0.45
C ARG A 113 4.33 17.59 1.38
N LEU A 114 3.94 16.47 1.98
CA LEU A 114 2.85 16.43 2.98
C LEU A 114 3.25 17.15 4.28
N GLU A 115 4.47 16.97 4.76
CA GLU A 115 4.99 17.66 5.95
C GLU A 115 4.99 19.19 5.79
N ALA A 116 5.19 19.67 4.56
CA ALA A 116 5.13 21.10 4.23
C ALA A 116 3.70 21.63 3.98
N SER A 117 2.69 20.75 4.01
CA SER A 117 1.29 21.11 3.78
C SER A 117 0.66 21.72 5.04
N PRO A 118 -0.25 22.73 4.91
CA PRO A 118 -1.02 23.22 6.04
C PRO A 118 -2.13 22.28 6.51
N LEU A 119 -2.38 21.18 5.78
CA LEU A 119 -3.41 20.20 6.09
C LEU A 119 -2.97 19.24 7.20
N GLN A 120 -3.91 18.58 7.84
CA GLN A 120 -3.59 17.41 8.65
C GLN A 120 -3.17 16.26 7.75
N THR A 121 -1.98 15.71 7.95
CA THR A 121 -1.46 14.66 7.08
C THR A 121 -1.03 13.42 7.88
N THR A 122 -1.26 12.24 7.30
CA THR A 122 -0.79 10.97 7.85
C THR A 122 -0.26 10.09 6.72
N ALA A 123 1.01 9.69 6.82
CA ALA A 123 1.61 8.69 5.95
C ALA A 123 1.35 7.28 6.52
N LEU A 124 0.62 6.45 5.80
CA LEU A 124 0.55 5.03 6.08
C LEU A 124 1.77 4.35 5.49
N GLN A 125 2.58 3.78 6.31
CA GLN A 125 3.85 3.15 5.97
C GLN A 125 3.77 1.63 6.19
N PRO A 126 3.03 0.91 5.32
CA PRO A 126 2.92 -0.54 5.44
C PRO A 126 4.24 -1.23 5.09
N SER A 127 4.44 -2.37 5.72
CA SER A 127 5.40 -3.37 5.28
C SER A 127 4.94 -4.03 3.96
N PHE A 128 5.51 -5.16 3.61
CA PHE A 128 5.23 -5.79 2.32
C PHE A 128 3.85 -6.47 2.30
N PHE A 129 3.05 -6.16 1.29
CA PHE A 129 1.68 -6.68 1.17
C PHE A 129 1.68 -8.17 0.89
N SER A 130 0.92 -8.94 1.66
CA SER A 130 0.75 -10.39 1.44
C SER A 130 0.16 -10.72 0.06
N SER A 131 -0.66 -9.84 -0.50
CA SER A 131 -1.27 -10.00 -1.83
C SER A 131 -0.27 -10.08 -2.99
N VAL A 132 1.00 -9.70 -2.80
CA VAL A 132 2.06 -9.91 -3.80
C VAL A 132 2.29 -11.40 -4.05
N VAL A 133 2.13 -12.23 -3.03
CA VAL A 133 2.18 -13.69 -3.15
C VAL A 133 0.98 -14.21 -3.92
N ASP A 134 -0.21 -13.69 -3.64
CA ASP A 134 -1.45 -14.09 -4.32
C ASP A 134 -1.43 -13.79 -5.82
N LYS A 135 -0.66 -12.78 -6.26
CA LYS A 135 -0.49 -12.47 -7.69
C LYS A 135 0.28 -13.55 -8.46
N GLN A 136 0.98 -14.46 -7.77
CA GLN A 136 1.69 -15.57 -8.37
C GLN A 136 0.82 -16.84 -8.55
N ARG A 137 -0.48 -16.69 -8.82
CA ARG A 137 -1.48 -17.78 -8.87
C ARG A 137 -1.04 -18.98 -9.71
N ASP A 138 -0.48 -18.74 -10.90
CA ASP A 138 -0.06 -19.81 -11.81
C ASP A 138 1.14 -20.58 -11.27
N LEU A 139 2.04 -19.91 -10.58
CA LEU A 139 3.18 -20.55 -9.92
C LEU A 139 2.72 -21.34 -8.69
N LEU A 140 1.85 -20.76 -7.88
CA LEU A 140 1.27 -21.41 -6.70
C LEU A 140 0.47 -22.65 -7.10
N ALA A 141 -0.31 -22.58 -8.19
CA ALA A 141 -1.03 -23.76 -8.73
C ALA A 141 -0.07 -24.90 -9.18
N ARG A 142 1.16 -24.56 -9.54
CA ARG A 142 2.24 -25.51 -9.89
C ARG A 142 3.10 -25.90 -8.68
N GLY A 143 2.67 -25.56 -7.46
CA GLY A 143 3.40 -25.84 -6.23
C GLY A 143 4.70 -25.03 -6.06
N LYS A 144 4.77 -23.81 -6.62
CA LYS A 144 5.97 -22.97 -6.58
C LYS A 144 5.65 -21.55 -6.13
N LEU A 145 6.62 -20.92 -5.44
CA LEU A 145 6.62 -19.51 -5.05
C LEU A 145 7.98 -18.90 -5.39
N VAL A 146 8.02 -17.82 -6.14
CA VAL A 146 9.26 -17.07 -6.40
C VAL A 146 9.33 -15.90 -5.40
N LEU A 147 10.32 -15.92 -4.54
CA LEU A 147 10.55 -14.90 -3.53
C LEU A 147 12.07 -14.75 -3.27
N PRO A 148 12.77 -13.91 -4.06
CA PRO A 148 14.22 -13.80 -4.03
C PRO A 148 14.70 -12.85 -2.92
N THR A 149 14.37 -13.17 -1.67
CA THR A 149 14.67 -12.37 -0.47
C THR A 149 15.80 -12.97 0.38
N GLY A 150 16.48 -14.02 -0.10
CA GLY A 150 17.44 -14.72 0.72
C GLY A 150 16.81 -15.22 2.02
N ARG A 151 17.48 -15.01 3.16
CA ARG A 151 16.98 -15.35 4.50
C ARG A 151 16.32 -14.18 5.23
N GLY A 152 16.10 -13.06 4.54
CA GLY A 152 15.46 -11.89 5.12
C GLY A 152 14.02 -12.16 5.49
N LYS A 153 13.63 -11.73 6.69
CA LYS A 153 12.26 -11.79 7.16
C LYS A 153 11.49 -10.53 6.81
N ILE A 154 10.21 -10.71 6.55
CA ILE A 154 9.26 -9.64 6.24
C ILE A 154 8.08 -9.74 7.21
N ALA A 155 7.76 -8.66 7.89
CA ALA A 155 6.55 -8.53 8.69
C ALA A 155 5.35 -8.26 7.76
N TRP A 156 4.94 -9.30 7.01
CA TRP A 156 3.90 -9.24 5.99
C TRP A 156 2.59 -8.68 6.51
N ILE A 157 1.94 -7.81 5.73
CA ILE A 157 0.68 -7.18 6.13
C ILE A 157 -0.47 -7.60 5.20
N ASP A 158 -1.62 -7.90 5.80
CA ASP A 158 -2.87 -8.13 5.06
C ASP A 158 -3.42 -6.80 4.51
N PRO A 159 -3.77 -6.70 3.22
CA PRO A 159 -4.35 -5.48 2.64
C PRO A 159 -5.61 -4.99 3.35
N GLN A 160 -6.38 -5.89 3.99
CA GLN A 160 -7.56 -5.48 4.75
C GLN A 160 -7.18 -4.75 6.05
N ASP A 161 -6.07 -5.11 6.70
CA ASP A 161 -5.58 -4.36 7.86
C ASP A 161 -5.12 -2.95 7.47
N ILE A 162 -4.48 -2.81 6.31
CA ILE A 162 -4.13 -1.48 5.77
C ILE A 162 -5.40 -0.67 5.52
N ALA A 163 -6.42 -1.26 4.92
CA ALA A 163 -7.69 -0.59 4.64
C ALA A 163 -8.42 -0.16 5.92
N ASP A 164 -8.46 -1.03 6.93
CA ASP A 164 -9.09 -0.73 8.21
C ASP A 164 -8.34 0.39 8.95
N VAL A 165 -6.99 0.39 8.92
CA VAL A 165 -6.15 1.46 9.48
C VAL A 165 -6.34 2.76 8.71
N ALA A 166 -6.43 2.71 7.37
CA ALA A 166 -6.70 3.88 6.54
C ALA A 166 -8.05 4.51 6.88
N ALA A 167 -9.11 3.69 6.99
CA ALA A 167 -10.43 4.16 7.35
C ALA A 167 -10.44 4.77 8.77
N GLU A 168 -9.76 4.16 9.73
CA GLU A 168 -9.61 4.69 11.08
C GLU A 168 -8.84 6.03 11.08
N ALA A 169 -7.73 6.12 10.35
CA ALA A 169 -6.94 7.35 10.24
C ALA A 169 -7.72 8.50 9.56
N LEU A 170 -8.63 8.16 8.65
CA LEU A 170 -9.49 9.13 8.00
C LEU A 170 -10.57 9.69 8.94
N VAL A 171 -11.06 8.92 9.93
CA VAL A 171 -12.19 9.36 10.79
C VAL A 171 -11.75 9.89 12.16
N ARG A 172 -10.66 9.39 12.70
CA ARG A 172 -10.17 9.76 14.03
C ARG A 172 -9.70 11.22 14.08
N GLU A 173 -9.97 11.92 15.17
CA GLU A 173 -9.55 13.33 15.32
C GLU A 173 -8.03 13.50 15.33
N GLN A 174 -7.36 12.69 16.13
CA GLN A 174 -5.91 12.76 16.27
C GLN A 174 -5.27 11.46 15.78
N VAL A 175 -4.37 11.59 14.82
CA VAL A 175 -3.60 10.50 14.24
C VAL A 175 -2.15 10.95 14.09
N PRO A 176 -1.16 10.10 14.40
CA PRO A 176 0.25 10.42 14.15
C PRO A 176 0.52 10.76 12.68
N ALA A 177 1.52 11.60 12.43
CA ALA A 177 1.93 11.98 11.07
C ALA A 177 2.41 10.78 10.23
N ALA A 178 2.90 9.73 10.88
CA ALA A 178 3.28 8.48 10.24
C ALA A 178 2.82 7.26 11.05
N LEU A 179 2.39 6.22 10.36
CA LEU A 179 1.94 4.94 10.93
C LEU A 179 2.67 3.79 10.24
N HIS A 180 3.63 3.18 10.94
CA HIS A 180 4.26 1.93 10.48
C HIS A 180 3.28 0.78 10.68
N ILE A 181 2.89 0.09 9.61
CA ILE A 181 1.84 -0.93 9.65
C ILE A 181 2.43 -2.27 9.24
N THR A 182 2.39 -3.23 10.15
CA THR A 182 2.89 -4.59 9.91
C THR A 182 1.85 -5.63 10.29
N GLY A 183 1.99 -6.83 9.75
CA GLY A 183 1.26 -7.99 10.24
C GLY A 183 1.81 -8.51 11.57
N PRO A 184 1.25 -9.62 12.07
CA PRO A 184 1.57 -10.12 13.42
C PRO A 184 2.90 -10.88 13.48
N ASP A 185 3.39 -11.36 12.33
CA ASP A 185 4.58 -12.22 12.24
C ASP A 185 5.56 -11.70 11.18
N ALA A 186 6.87 -11.82 11.45
CA ALA A 186 7.91 -11.66 10.46
C ALA A 186 8.36 -13.04 9.93
N LEU A 187 8.12 -13.29 8.63
CA LEU A 187 8.37 -14.58 7.98
C LEU A 187 9.37 -14.40 6.85
N ASP A 188 10.31 -15.36 6.74
CA ASP A 188 11.14 -15.49 5.55
C ASP A 188 10.42 -16.24 4.41
N GLY A 189 11.07 -16.33 3.25
CA GLY A 189 10.45 -16.95 2.09
C GLY A 189 10.22 -18.46 2.25
N ASP A 190 11.02 -19.16 3.05
CA ASP A 190 10.86 -20.59 3.30
C ASP A 190 9.70 -20.85 4.27
N GLU A 191 9.53 -19.99 5.30
CA GLU A 191 8.39 -20.02 6.22
C GLU A 191 7.07 -19.73 5.48
N VAL A 192 7.06 -18.75 4.56
CA VAL A 192 5.89 -18.47 3.69
C VAL A 192 5.56 -19.68 2.81
N ALA A 193 6.56 -20.25 2.12
CA ALA A 193 6.37 -21.41 1.25
C ALA A 193 5.86 -22.63 2.04
N ALA A 194 6.37 -22.86 3.25
CA ALA A 194 5.91 -23.93 4.12
C ALA A 194 4.45 -23.77 4.55
N ARG A 195 4.03 -22.54 4.90
CA ARG A 195 2.63 -22.24 5.23
C ARG A 195 1.68 -22.48 4.05
N LEU A 196 2.14 -22.18 2.84
CA LEU A 196 1.37 -22.39 1.60
C LEU A 196 1.44 -23.82 1.05
N GLY A 197 2.33 -24.67 1.57
CA GLY A 197 2.53 -26.02 1.08
C GLY A 197 3.16 -26.08 -0.33
N VAL A 198 4.02 -25.11 -0.66
CA VAL A 198 4.68 -25.00 -1.97
C VAL A 198 6.21 -24.98 -1.83
N LYS A 199 6.92 -25.15 -2.95
CA LYS A 199 8.38 -25.00 -2.99
C LYS A 199 8.77 -23.56 -3.28
N ARG A 200 9.61 -22.96 -2.42
CA ARG A 200 10.24 -21.67 -2.71
C ARG A 200 11.29 -21.80 -3.81
N LEU A 201 11.30 -20.79 -4.69
CA LEU A 201 12.37 -20.50 -5.63
C LEU A 201 13.01 -19.17 -5.24
N ASP A 202 14.33 -19.19 -5.06
CA ASP A 202 15.12 -18.01 -4.67
C ASP A 202 16.21 -17.77 -5.74
N PRO A 203 15.80 -17.29 -6.95
CA PRO A 203 16.75 -17.04 -8.03
C PRO A 203 17.66 -15.84 -7.70
N PRO A 204 18.85 -15.75 -8.33
CA PRO A 204 19.64 -14.52 -8.29
C PRO A 204 18.79 -13.32 -8.70
N LEU A 205 18.94 -12.17 -8.01
CA LEU A 205 18.12 -10.98 -8.22
C LEU A 205 18.16 -10.48 -9.66
N GLN A 206 19.33 -10.55 -10.32
CA GLN A 206 19.43 -10.19 -11.73
C GLN A 206 18.57 -11.09 -12.63
N SER A 207 18.60 -12.40 -12.40
CA SER A 207 17.77 -13.34 -13.18
C SER A 207 16.27 -13.11 -12.94
N TRP A 208 15.89 -12.81 -11.70
CA TRP A 208 14.51 -12.43 -11.38
C TRP A 208 14.10 -11.14 -12.11
N ARG A 209 14.94 -10.10 -12.04
CA ARG A 209 14.71 -8.81 -12.72
C ARG A 209 14.49 -9.00 -14.22
N ASP A 210 15.38 -9.72 -14.88
CA ASP A 210 15.29 -9.94 -16.32
C ASP A 210 14.02 -10.71 -16.70
N ALA A 211 13.61 -11.67 -15.90
CA ALA A 211 12.38 -12.44 -16.11
C ALA A 211 11.12 -11.57 -15.96
N VAL A 212 11.03 -10.70 -14.93
CA VAL A 212 9.85 -9.85 -14.74
C VAL A 212 9.77 -8.72 -15.77
N VAL A 213 10.90 -8.18 -16.21
CA VAL A 213 10.94 -7.19 -17.30
C VAL A 213 10.52 -7.84 -18.62
N ALA A 214 11.01 -9.04 -18.92
CA ALA A 214 10.54 -9.80 -20.08
C ALA A 214 9.04 -10.13 -20.00
N GLY A 215 8.49 -10.25 -18.80
CA GLY A 215 7.06 -10.41 -18.52
C GLY A 215 6.24 -9.10 -18.58
N GLY A 216 6.87 -7.95 -18.91
CA GLY A 216 6.19 -6.67 -19.09
C GLY A 216 6.20 -5.74 -17.87
N LEU A 217 6.93 -6.07 -16.80
CA LEU A 217 7.12 -5.12 -15.70
C LEU A 217 8.03 -3.98 -16.15
N ASP A 218 7.66 -2.74 -15.80
CA ASP A 218 8.51 -1.57 -16.08
C ASP A 218 9.91 -1.77 -15.46
N PRO A 219 11.00 -1.56 -16.23
CA PRO A 219 12.36 -1.77 -15.74
C PRO A 219 12.70 -0.95 -14.49
N TRP A 220 12.21 0.28 -14.37
CA TRP A 220 12.42 1.12 -13.19
C TRP A 220 11.77 0.52 -11.93
N LEU A 221 10.56 -0.05 -12.08
CA LEU A 221 9.88 -0.71 -10.96
C LEU A 221 10.57 -2.03 -10.60
N ALA A 222 11.08 -2.77 -11.60
CA ALA A 222 11.87 -3.96 -11.39
C ALA A 222 13.16 -3.65 -10.61
N ASP A 223 13.89 -2.58 -11.00
CA ASP A 223 15.10 -2.12 -10.30
C ASP A 223 14.79 -1.68 -8.87
N SER A 224 13.70 -0.93 -8.66
CA SER A 224 13.24 -0.54 -7.33
C SER A 224 12.92 -1.75 -6.45
N THR A 225 12.35 -2.81 -7.03
CA THR A 225 12.04 -4.05 -6.32
C THR A 225 13.30 -4.87 -6.01
N VAL A 226 14.31 -4.87 -6.88
CA VAL A 226 15.62 -5.48 -6.60
C VAL A 226 16.25 -4.85 -5.37
N HIS A 227 16.33 -3.52 -5.32
CA HIS A 227 16.87 -2.81 -4.17
C HIS A 227 16.09 -3.10 -2.88
N LEU A 228 14.75 -3.22 -2.98
CA LEU A 228 13.94 -3.64 -1.84
C LEU A 228 14.30 -5.06 -1.36
N TYR A 229 14.43 -6.03 -2.26
CA TYR A 229 14.79 -7.40 -1.89
C TYR A 229 16.20 -7.49 -1.30
N GLU A 230 17.16 -6.69 -1.79
CA GLU A 230 18.47 -6.55 -1.16
C GLU A 230 18.37 -6.02 0.28
N ALA A 231 17.53 -5.02 0.51
CA ALA A 231 17.29 -4.48 1.84
C ALA A 231 16.59 -5.51 2.75
N VAL A 232 15.62 -6.25 2.23
CA VAL A 232 14.97 -7.35 2.94
C VAL A 232 16.00 -8.42 3.36
N ALA A 233 16.89 -8.81 2.46
CA ALA A 233 17.96 -9.79 2.77
C ALA A 233 18.87 -9.32 3.93
N ARG A 234 18.98 -7.99 4.14
CA ARG A 234 19.68 -7.38 5.28
C ARG A 234 18.79 -7.17 6.53
N GLY A 235 17.51 -7.61 6.50
CA GLY A 235 16.60 -7.54 7.64
C GLY A 235 15.76 -6.27 7.75
N ALA A 236 15.69 -5.43 6.71
CA ALA A 236 15.05 -4.12 6.77
C ALA A 236 13.52 -4.14 7.04
N LEU A 237 12.84 -5.26 6.79
CA LEU A 237 11.38 -5.39 6.98
C LEU A 237 11.00 -6.43 8.05
N ALA A 238 11.93 -6.79 8.95
CA ALA A 238 11.69 -7.82 9.97
C ALA A 238 10.97 -7.30 11.22
N GLU A 239 10.94 -5.98 11.44
CA GLU A 239 10.30 -5.39 12.62
C GLU A 239 8.79 -5.57 12.57
N VAL A 240 8.20 -6.03 13.69
CA VAL A 240 6.74 -6.12 13.89
C VAL A 240 6.31 -4.99 14.80
N THR A 241 5.28 -4.22 14.38
CA THR A 241 4.74 -3.10 15.13
C THR A 241 3.39 -3.40 15.76
N ASP A 242 2.99 -2.63 16.75
CA ASP A 242 1.68 -2.73 17.43
C ASP A 242 0.62 -1.79 16.83
N THR A 243 0.87 -1.18 15.69
CA THR A 243 -0.01 -0.16 15.10
C THR A 243 -1.42 -0.68 14.86
N VAL A 244 -1.57 -1.87 14.28
CA VAL A 244 -2.90 -2.47 14.05
C VAL A 244 -3.62 -2.73 15.38
N PRO A 245 -3.04 -3.45 16.35
CA PRO A 245 -3.69 -3.66 17.64
C PRO A 245 -4.09 -2.37 18.34
N ARG A 246 -3.21 -1.39 18.38
CA ARG A 246 -3.42 -0.12 19.07
C ARG A 246 -4.51 0.73 18.44
N LEU A 247 -4.59 0.78 17.09
CA LEU A 247 -5.57 1.60 16.40
C LEU A 247 -6.93 0.92 16.27
N LEU A 248 -6.94 -0.39 16.03
CA LEU A 248 -8.17 -1.13 15.70
C LEU A 248 -8.72 -1.96 16.86
N ASN A 249 -8.03 -1.97 18.02
CA ASN A 249 -8.40 -2.75 19.21
C ASN A 249 -8.63 -4.26 18.89
N ARG A 250 -7.84 -4.79 17.99
CA ARG A 250 -7.79 -6.22 17.61
C ARG A 250 -6.41 -6.60 17.11
N SER A 251 -6.07 -7.86 17.13
CA SER A 251 -4.84 -8.36 16.51
C SER A 251 -4.83 -8.11 15.00
N ALA A 252 -3.64 -7.92 14.42
CA ALA A 252 -3.46 -7.94 12.98
C ALA A 252 -3.84 -9.33 12.42
N ARG A 253 -4.34 -9.35 11.18
CA ARG A 253 -4.74 -10.60 10.52
C ARG A 253 -3.51 -11.46 10.24
N PRO A 254 -3.57 -12.76 10.57
CA PRO A 254 -2.52 -13.68 10.13
C PRO A 254 -2.55 -13.80 8.61
N VAL A 255 -1.36 -13.86 8.01
CA VAL A 255 -1.20 -14.07 6.56
C VAL A 255 -0.69 -15.47 6.27
N PHE A 256 -0.96 -15.96 5.07
CA PHE A 256 -0.52 -17.28 4.61
C PHE A 256 -0.96 -18.44 5.54
N ALA A 257 -2.20 -18.38 6.06
CA ALA A 257 -2.77 -19.47 6.82
C ALA A 257 -2.80 -20.77 5.98
N ARG A 258 -2.48 -21.90 6.59
CA ARG A 258 -2.55 -23.20 5.90
C ARG A 258 -3.95 -23.42 5.35
N ARG A 259 -4.08 -23.98 4.14
CA ARG A 259 -5.38 -24.35 3.54
C ARG A 259 -6.24 -25.28 4.43
N ALA A 260 -5.69 -25.90 5.46
CA ALA A 260 -6.41 -26.72 6.41
C ALA A 260 -7.26 -25.92 7.42
N ASP A 261 -6.93 -24.64 7.66
CA ASP A 261 -7.60 -23.83 8.70
C ASP A 261 -8.74 -22.96 8.11
N ALA A 262 -9.00 -23.05 6.81
CA ALA A 262 -10.04 -22.27 6.10
C ALA A 262 -11.40 -22.97 6.04
N THR A 263 -11.59 -24.11 6.73
CA THR A 263 -12.83 -24.90 6.75
C THR A 263 -13.36 -25.10 8.17
N SER A 264 -13.29 -24.06 9.00
CA SER A 264 -13.94 -24.08 10.33
C SER A 264 -14.92 -22.94 10.44
#